data_261176046cc4623f0503f62edf82e54a
#
_entry.id   261176046cc4623f0503f62edf82e54a
#
_cell.length_a   1.000
_cell.length_b   1.000
_cell.length_c   1.000
_cell.angle_alpha   90.00
_cell.angle_beta   90.00
_cell.angle_gamma   90.00
#
_symmetry.space_group_name_H-M   'P 1'
#
loop_
_entity.id
_entity.type
_entity.pdbx_description
1 polymer ?
#
loop_
_entity_poly.entity_id
_entity_poly.type
_entity_poly.pdbx_seq_one_letter_code
_entity_poly.pdbx_strand_id
1 'polypeptide(L)'
;MRRMPFLGKAVLLAACVVTALVLPATAQAPGNLTLYCSPQIEWCQLVIAEFTKATGIKVAMTRKSSGETFAQIKAEASNPKGDVWWGGTGDPHLQAAEEGLTLEYRSPRLGELQEWATGQAKAAKYRTVGIYAGALGFGYNTELLAKKKLPEPKCWKDLARPEYKGEVQVADPNASGTSYTMLATMVQLFGEGEAFDYLKKLHRNVNQYTKSGSTPIKAAAQGETTIGIVFMHDAVTMAVRGSPIKVVAPCEGTGYEIGSMSIIKGARNLDAAKKFYDWALSARAQDLGAQAESFQVPSNKSAATPPQAPKLTEIKLIDYDFAKYGSSPERKRLLDKWSKEVKSLPN
;
A
#
# COMPACT_ATOMS: atom_id res chain seq x y z
N MET A 1 73.84 4.48 81.17
CA MET A 1 72.42 4.31 81.50
C MET A 1 71.58 5.25 80.70
N ARG A 2 70.95 4.81 79.67
CA ARG A 2 69.84 5.52 79.01
C ARG A 2 69.15 4.51 78.06
N ARG A 3 67.90 4.22 78.36
CA ARG A 3 67.03 3.37 77.52
C ARG A 3 66.46 4.12 76.38
N MET A 4 66.55 3.58 75.19
CA MET A 4 65.84 4.06 73.99
C MET A 4 64.55 3.27 73.84
N PRO A 5 63.42 3.91 73.42
CA PRO A 5 62.20 3.20 73.15
C PRO A 5 62.12 2.83 71.59
N PHE A 6 61.55 1.63 71.36
CA PHE A 6 61.21 1.13 70.02
C PHE A 6 60.01 1.86 69.46
N LEU A 7 60.18 2.38 68.23
CA LEU A 7 59.04 2.89 67.42
C LEU A 7 58.50 1.78 66.53
N GLY A 8 57.26 1.33 66.85
CA GLY A 8 56.50 0.44 65.97
C GLY A 8 55.94 1.18 64.75
N LYS A 9 56.22 0.66 63.58
CA LYS A 9 55.62 1.14 62.34
C LYS A 9 54.22 0.49 62.14
N ALA A 10 53.17 1.29 62.24
CA ALA A 10 51.82 0.88 61.84
C ALA A 10 51.68 1.04 60.35
N VAL A 11 51.38 -0.04 59.61
CA VAL A 11 51.05 -0.04 58.19
C VAL A 11 49.55 0.16 58.06
N LEU A 12 49.13 1.32 57.58
CA LEU A 12 47.71 1.57 57.20
C LEU A 12 47.47 0.99 55.81
N LEU A 13 46.64 -0.07 55.71
CA LEU A 13 46.03 -0.54 54.46
C LEU A 13 44.86 0.41 54.10
N ALA A 14 45.03 1.23 53.09
CA ALA A 14 43.94 1.99 52.50
C ALA A 14 43.15 1.09 51.52
N ALA A 15 41.95 0.68 51.91
CA ALA A 15 41.01 -0.03 51.04
C ALA A 15 40.32 0.98 50.10
N CYS A 16 40.72 1.00 48.78
CA CYS A 16 40.00 1.74 47.78
C CYS A 16 38.67 1.05 47.43
N VAL A 17 37.57 1.58 47.94
CA VAL A 17 36.22 1.19 47.51
C VAL A 17 35.93 1.88 46.16
N VAL A 18 36.02 1.13 45.06
CA VAL A 18 35.59 1.59 43.73
C VAL A 18 34.05 1.49 43.66
N THR A 19 33.37 2.59 43.92
CA THR A 19 31.94 2.74 43.69
C THR A 19 31.70 2.84 42.20
N ALA A 20 31.26 1.76 41.54
CA ALA A 20 30.81 1.78 40.16
C ALA A 20 29.51 2.63 40.07
N LEU A 21 29.61 3.83 39.53
CA LEU A 21 28.48 4.65 39.14
C LEU A 21 27.74 3.94 37.98
N VAL A 22 26.67 3.22 38.31
CA VAL A 22 25.69 2.76 37.31
C VAL A 22 24.91 3.98 36.84
N LEU A 23 25.32 4.57 35.72
CA LEU A 23 24.54 5.60 35.04
C LEU A 23 23.23 4.98 34.58
N PRO A 24 22.06 5.56 34.94
CA PRO A 24 20.79 5.08 34.43
C PRO A 24 20.83 5.25 32.90
N ALA A 25 20.55 4.16 32.15
CA ALA A 25 20.31 4.22 30.73
C ALA A 25 19.15 5.22 30.52
N THR A 26 19.48 6.39 29.99
CA THR A 26 18.44 7.37 29.60
C THR A 26 17.57 6.71 28.53
N ALA A 27 16.36 6.34 28.92
CA ALA A 27 15.33 5.94 27.96
C ALA A 27 15.18 7.08 26.95
N GLN A 28 15.59 6.85 25.72
CA GLN A 28 15.48 7.83 24.65
C GLN A 28 14.00 8.22 24.53
N ALA A 29 13.69 9.51 24.58
CA ALA A 29 12.32 9.99 24.48
C ALA A 29 11.66 9.40 23.24
N PRO A 30 10.37 8.98 23.32
CA PRO A 30 9.69 8.41 22.17
C PRO A 30 9.72 9.41 21.00
N GLY A 31 10.26 8.96 19.86
CA GLY A 31 10.38 9.78 18.66
C GLY A 31 9.02 10.11 18.05
N ASN A 32 9.01 10.96 17.03
CA ASN A 32 7.85 11.21 16.18
C ASN A 32 8.06 10.51 14.84
N LEU A 33 6.97 10.21 14.13
CA LEU A 33 6.95 9.67 12.78
C LEU A 33 5.89 10.40 11.94
N THR A 34 6.21 10.78 10.72
CA THR A 34 5.24 11.27 9.73
C THR A 34 4.98 10.19 8.69
N LEU A 35 3.76 9.64 8.69
CA LEU A 35 3.33 8.55 7.83
C LEU A 35 2.45 9.04 6.68
N TYR A 36 2.84 8.78 5.44
CA TYR A 36 1.95 8.85 4.29
C TYR A 36 1.31 7.48 4.11
N CYS A 37 -0.02 7.41 4.23
CA CYS A 37 -0.78 6.17 4.22
C CYS A 37 -1.71 6.13 2.99
N SER A 38 -1.69 5.05 2.22
CA SER A 38 -2.48 4.96 0.98
C SER A 38 -3.61 3.92 1.01
N PRO A 39 -3.66 2.92 1.92
CA PRO A 39 -4.82 2.03 2.09
C PRO A 39 -6.07 2.74 2.64
N GLN A 40 -7.08 1.96 3.01
CA GLN A 40 -8.29 2.44 3.68
C GLN A 40 -7.93 3.11 5.01
N ILE A 41 -8.67 4.16 5.36
CA ILE A 41 -8.36 4.99 6.53
C ILE A 41 -8.42 4.18 7.83
N GLU A 42 -9.34 3.23 7.91
CA GLU A 42 -9.54 2.36 9.07
C GLU A 42 -8.30 1.50 9.35
N TRP A 43 -7.69 0.96 8.28
CA TRP A 43 -6.44 0.20 8.41
C TRP A 43 -5.27 1.09 8.77
N CYS A 44 -5.16 2.28 8.17
CA CYS A 44 -4.13 3.25 8.54
C CYS A 44 -4.19 3.61 10.03
N GLN A 45 -5.39 3.88 10.55
CA GLN A 45 -5.61 4.25 11.96
C GLN A 45 -5.27 3.11 12.90
N LEU A 46 -5.66 1.87 12.57
CA LEU A 46 -5.37 0.69 13.39
C LEU A 46 -3.86 0.42 13.47
N VAL A 47 -3.16 0.46 12.33
CA VAL A 47 -1.71 0.28 12.25
C VAL A 47 -0.98 1.33 13.10
N ILE A 48 -1.40 2.59 13.04
CA ILE A 48 -0.83 3.68 13.84
C ILE A 48 -1.06 3.45 15.33
N ALA A 49 -2.27 3.08 15.73
CA ALA A 49 -2.61 2.83 17.12
C ALA A 49 -1.77 1.69 17.72
N GLU A 50 -1.67 0.56 17.00
CA GLU A 50 -0.91 -0.61 17.45
C GLU A 50 0.62 -0.37 17.42
N PHE A 51 1.13 0.35 16.43
CA PHE A 51 2.54 0.75 16.41
C PHE A 51 2.89 1.69 17.57
N THR A 52 2.05 2.72 17.80
CA THR A 52 2.25 3.66 18.93
C THR A 52 2.20 2.93 20.27
N LYS A 53 1.25 2.02 20.44
CA LYS A 53 1.14 1.18 21.64
C LYS A 53 2.37 0.30 21.86
N ALA A 54 2.93 -0.27 20.78
CA ALA A 54 4.08 -1.17 20.84
C ALA A 54 5.41 -0.43 21.10
N THR A 55 5.53 0.83 20.67
CA THR A 55 6.83 1.52 20.63
C THR A 55 6.90 2.83 21.40
N GLY A 56 5.76 3.41 21.76
CA GLY A 56 5.66 4.76 22.33
C GLY A 56 5.87 5.89 21.29
N ILE A 57 6.19 5.57 20.02
CA ILE A 57 6.43 6.56 18.97
C ILE A 57 5.08 7.14 18.52
N LYS A 58 4.97 8.48 18.57
CA LYS A 58 3.79 9.19 18.07
C LYS A 58 3.82 9.30 16.55
N VAL A 59 2.69 9.04 15.90
CA VAL A 59 2.58 9.06 14.43
C VAL A 59 1.61 10.15 13.99
N ALA A 60 2.11 11.11 13.20
CA ALA A 60 1.28 12.01 12.42
C ALA A 60 1.01 11.39 11.05
N MET A 61 -0.23 11.39 10.57
CA MET A 61 -0.59 10.73 9.32
C MET A 61 -1.23 11.70 8.32
N THR A 62 -0.88 11.50 7.04
CA THR A 62 -1.64 12.03 5.89
C THR A 62 -2.10 10.86 5.04
N ARG A 63 -3.41 10.75 4.80
CA ARG A 63 -3.98 9.72 3.91
C ARG A 63 -4.23 10.29 2.52
N LYS A 64 -3.61 9.67 1.51
CA LYS A 64 -3.82 9.97 0.08
C LYS A 64 -3.75 8.70 -0.74
N SER A 65 -4.35 8.70 -1.92
CA SER A 65 -4.21 7.61 -2.89
C SER A 65 -2.79 7.54 -3.44
N SER A 66 -2.38 6.39 -3.98
CA SER A 66 -0.97 6.12 -4.29
C SER A 66 -0.36 7.10 -5.29
N GLY A 67 -1.11 7.50 -6.33
CA GLY A 67 -0.65 8.50 -7.31
C GLY A 67 -0.51 9.88 -6.70
N GLU A 68 -1.45 10.30 -5.84
CA GLU A 68 -1.37 11.58 -5.12
C GLU A 68 -0.20 11.60 -4.12
N THR A 69 0.06 10.47 -3.44
CA THR A 69 1.19 10.35 -2.50
C THR A 69 2.52 10.44 -3.24
N PHE A 70 2.65 9.75 -4.38
CA PHE A 70 3.83 9.87 -5.25
C PHE A 70 4.06 11.32 -5.68
N ALA A 71 3.03 12.01 -6.17
CA ALA A 71 3.13 13.40 -6.59
C ALA A 71 3.54 14.33 -5.43
N GLN A 72 3.04 14.09 -4.22
CA GLN A 72 3.43 14.83 -3.02
C GLN A 72 4.90 14.60 -2.66
N ILE A 73 5.35 13.33 -2.61
CA ILE A 73 6.75 12.99 -2.29
C ILE A 73 7.69 13.65 -3.31
N LYS A 74 7.32 13.62 -4.60
CA LYS A 74 8.08 14.27 -5.67
C LYS A 74 8.15 15.79 -5.51
N ALA A 75 7.04 16.44 -5.19
CA ALA A 75 6.98 17.89 -4.94
C ALA A 75 7.79 18.29 -3.70
N GLU A 76 7.91 17.42 -2.71
CA GLU A 76 8.64 17.64 -1.48
C GLU A 76 10.10 17.17 -1.52
N ALA A 77 10.62 16.70 -2.68
CA ALA A 77 11.92 16.04 -2.79
C ALA A 77 13.10 16.87 -2.23
N SER A 78 13.07 18.21 -2.36
CA SER A 78 14.08 19.12 -1.80
C SER A 78 13.94 19.37 -0.29
N ASN A 79 12.76 19.11 0.29
CA ASN A 79 12.46 19.34 1.70
C ASN A 79 11.38 18.35 2.18
N PRO A 80 11.70 17.04 2.32
CA PRO A 80 10.75 16.00 2.67
C PRO A 80 10.01 16.27 3.97
N LYS A 81 8.71 16.02 3.98
CA LYS A 81 7.85 16.16 5.15
C LYS A 81 7.45 14.81 5.73
N GLY A 82 7.33 13.79 4.88
CA GLY A 82 7.04 12.42 5.28
C GLY A 82 8.30 11.63 5.60
N ASP A 83 8.17 10.64 6.47
CA ASP A 83 9.24 9.69 6.81
C ASP A 83 9.05 8.34 6.13
N VAL A 84 7.82 7.82 6.14
CA VAL A 84 7.44 6.53 5.54
C VAL A 84 6.22 6.72 4.67
N TRP A 85 6.22 6.07 3.52
CA TRP A 85 5.04 5.84 2.71
C TRP A 85 4.62 4.37 2.86
N TRP A 86 3.45 4.12 3.45
CA TRP A 86 2.94 2.80 3.76
C TRP A 86 1.67 2.49 2.97
N GLY A 87 1.72 1.36 2.25
CA GLY A 87 0.60 0.82 1.48
C GLY A 87 0.30 1.58 0.19
N GLY A 88 -0.71 1.10 -0.50
CA GLY A 88 -1.02 1.47 -1.87
C GLY A 88 -0.28 0.60 -2.88
N THR A 89 -0.61 0.74 -4.15
CA THR A 89 -0.06 -0.10 -5.23
C THR A 89 1.44 0.07 -5.42
N GLY A 90 2.11 -0.99 -5.87
CA GLY A 90 3.56 -1.01 -6.04
C GLY A 90 4.09 -0.13 -7.17
N ASP A 91 3.34 0.04 -8.28
CA ASP A 91 3.82 0.79 -9.44
C ASP A 91 4.33 2.22 -9.11
N PRO A 92 3.59 3.07 -8.35
CA PRO A 92 4.12 4.37 -7.97
C PRO A 92 5.27 4.30 -6.95
N HIS A 93 5.36 3.24 -6.13
CA HIS A 93 6.52 3.01 -5.26
C HIS A 93 7.77 2.64 -6.08
N LEU A 94 7.63 1.80 -7.10
CA LEU A 94 8.71 1.46 -8.03
C LEU A 94 9.18 2.69 -8.78
N GLN A 95 8.26 3.53 -9.26
CA GLN A 95 8.59 4.81 -9.87
C GLN A 95 9.36 5.72 -8.90
N ALA A 96 8.91 5.85 -7.65
CA ALA A 96 9.59 6.65 -6.64
C ALA A 96 11.00 6.11 -6.34
N ALA A 97 11.17 4.79 -6.34
CA ALA A 97 12.46 4.13 -6.17
C ALA A 97 13.42 4.43 -7.34
N GLU A 98 12.94 4.34 -8.58
CA GLU A 98 13.70 4.66 -9.80
C GLU A 98 14.12 6.14 -9.82
N GLU A 99 13.22 7.06 -9.47
CA GLU A 99 13.50 8.49 -9.38
C GLU A 99 14.36 8.89 -8.17
N GLY A 100 14.77 7.92 -7.33
CA GLY A 100 15.62 8.17 -6.18
C GLY A 100 14.94 8.94 -5.04
N LEU A 101 13.60 8.91 -4.97
CA LEU A 101 12.79 9.57 -3.95
C LEU A 101 12.65 8.75 -2.66
N THR A 102 13.05 7.48 -2.69
CA THR A 102 13.01 6.56 -1.55
C THR A 102 14.39 6.08 -1.16
N LEU A 103 14.55 5.73 0.12
CA LEU A 103 15.82 5.30 0.70
C LEU A 103 16.02 3.79 0.49
N GLU A 104 17.23 3.36 0.18
CA GLU A 104 17.60 1.95 0.28
C GLU A 104 17.62 1.51 1.74
N TYR A 105 16.83 0.48 2.07
CA TYR A 105 16.83 -0.12 3.40
C TYR A 105 16.55 -1.61 3.33
N ARG A 106 17.47 -2.40 3.87
CA ARG A 106 17.35 -3.86 3.98
C ARG A 106 16.89 -4.22 5.38
N SER A 107 15.58 -4.41 5.52
CA SER A 107 15.01 -4.87 6.78
C SER A 107 15.58 -6.25 7.16
N PRO A 108 15.88 -6.49 8.46
CA PRO A 108 16.24 -7.83 8.94
C PRO A 108 15.11 -8.86 8.77
N ARG A 109 13.88 -8.41 8.51
CA ARG A 109 12.69 -9.28 8.32
C ARG A 109 12.46 -9.73 6.89
N LEU A 110 13.32 -9.38 5.93
CA LEU A 110 13.12 -9.77 4.52
C LEU A 110 13.01 -11.29 4.33
N GLY A 111 13.71 -12.11 5.13
CA GLY A 111 13.62 -13.57 5.08
C GLY A 111 12.27 -14.14 5.52
N GLU A 112 11.48 -13.37 6.27
CA GLU A 112 10.13 -13.75 6.71
C GLU A 112 9.07 -13.59 5.61
N LEU A 113 9.40 -12.89 4.49
CA LEU A 113 8.44 -12.51 3.46
C LEU A 113 8.34 -13.54 2.33
N GLN A 114 7.19 -13.54 1.67
CA GLN A 114 6.91 -14.28 0.44
C GLN A 114 7.87 -13.86 -0.68
N GLU A 115 8.09 -14.76 -1.65
CA GLU A 115 9.03 -14.52 -2.75
C GLU A 115 8.67 -13.33 -3.63
N TRP A 116 7.38 -13.11 -3.90
CA TRP A 116 6.92 -11.96 -4.68
C TRP A 116 7.26 -10.61 -4.01
N ALA A 117 7.20 -10.55 -2.67
CA ALA A 117 7.54 -9.34 -1.92
C ALA A 117 9.04 -9.07 -1.89
N THR A 118 9.85 -10.12 -1.68
CA THR A 118 11.32 -10.02 -1.70
C THR A 118 11.85 -9.83 -3.12
N GLY A 119 11.19 -10.39 -4.14
CA GLY A 119 11.48 -10.18 -5.55
C GLY A 119 11.33 -8.71 -5.93
N GLN A 120 10.21 -8.08 -5.55
CA GLN A 120 9.99 -6.65 -5.75
C GLN A 120 11.06 -5.80 -5.03
N ALA A 121 11.39 -6.14 -3.78
CA ALA A 121 12.42 -5.41 -3.04
C ALA A 121 13.78 -5.48 -3.74
N LYS A 122 14.18 -6.65 -4.23
CA LYS A 122 15.43 -6.83 -4.99
C LYS A 122 15.43 -6.02 -6.29
N ALA A 123 14.35 -6.11 -7.07
CA ALA A 123 14.20 -5.36 -8.32
C ALA A 123 14.28 -3.85 -8.10
N ALA A 124 13.71 -3.34 -7.01
CA ALA A 124 13.77 -1.94 -6.60
C ALA A 124 15.06 -1.56 -5.84
N LYS A 125 16.09 -2.42 -5.82
CA LYS A 125 17.33 -2.19 -5.05
C LYS A 125 17.05 -1.84 -3.58
N TYR A 126 16.08 -2.55 -2.97
CA TYR A 126 15.64 -2.36 -1.57
C TYR A 126 15.13 -0.96 -1.23
N ARG A 127 14.64 -0.20 -2.24
CA ARG A 127 14.05 1.13 -2.04
C ARG A 127 12.54 1.08 -1.82
N THR A 128 11.95 -0.08 -1.98
CA THR A 128 10.57 -0.42 -1.62
C THR A 128 10.46 -1.91 -1.34
N VAL A 129 9.40 -2.34 -0.66
CA VAL A 129 9.11 -3.76 -0.37
C VAL A 129 7.61 -4.02 -0.47
N GLY A 130 7.25 -5.20 -0.95
CA GLY A 130 5.86 -5.66 -0.94
C GLY A 130 5.39 -5.99 0.48
N ILE A 131 4.20 -5.54 0.84
CA ILE A 131 3.59 -5.78 2.16
C ILE A 131 2.28 -6.57 2.08
N TYR A 132 1.61 -6.55 0.95
CA TYR A 132 0.42 -7.36 0.66
C TYR A 132 0.22 -7.52 -0.85
N ALA A 133 -0.68 -8.41 -1.25
CA ALA A 133 -1.09 -8.57 -2.64
C ALA A 133 -2.62 -8.68 -2.76
N GLY A 134 -3.16 -8.24 -3.90
CA GLY A 134 -4.59 -8.30 -4.19
C GLY A 134 -4.88 -8.25 -5.68
N ALA A 135 -5.86 -9.05 -6.15
CA ALA A 135 -6.29 -9.06 -7.55
C ALA A 135 -7.20 -7.88 -7.87
N LEU A 136 -7.02 -7.32 -9.06
CA LEU A 136 -7.91 -6.32 -9.63
C LEU A 136 -9.19 -7.02 -10.14
N GLY A 137 -10.31 -6.30 -10.11
CA GLY A 137 -11.57 -6.78 -10.62
C GLY A 137 -12.62 -5.68 -10.58
N PHE A 138 -13.85 -6.07 -10.43
CA PHE A 138 -14.94 -5.16 -10.18
C PHE A 138 -16.00 -5.80 -9.30
N GLY A 139 -16.84 -4.97 -8.72
CA GLY A 139 -18.04 -5.43 -8.01
C GLY A 139 -19.26 -4.70 -8.55
N TYR A 140 -20.42 -5.29 -8.41
CA TYR A 140 -21.67 -4.63 -8.77
C TYR A 140 -22.74 -4.84 -7.72
N ASN A 141 -23.63 -3.87 -7.61
CA ASN A 141 -24.80 -3.93 -6.75
C ASN A 141 -25.89 -4.79 -7.43
N THR A 142 -26.21 -5.94 -6.83
CA THR A 142 -27.14 -6.92 -7.39
C THR A 142 -28.59 -6.41 -7.43
N GLU A 143 -28.98 -5.58 -6.47
CA GLU A 143 -30.32 -5.00 -6.40
C GLU A 143 -30.51 -3.92 -7.47
N LEU A 144 -29.51 -3.03 -7.64
CA LEU A 144 -29.55 -2.03 -8.71
C LEU A 144 -29.53 -2.66 -10.08
N LEU A 145 -28.68 -3.69 -10.27
CA LEU A 145 -28.62 -4.43 -11.53
C LEU A 145 -29.98 -5.01 -11.90
N ALA A 146 -30.65 -5.70 -10.94
CA ALA A 146 -31.99 -6.27 -11.13
C ALA A 146 -33.04 -5.19 -11.39
N LYS A 147 -33.06 -4.11 -10.58
CA LYS A 147 -34.00 -2.99 -10.71
C LYS A 147 -33.93 -2.34 -12.10
N LYS A 148 -32.72 -2.18 -12.62
CA LYS A 148 -32.46 -1.57 -13.93
C LYS A 148 -32.54 -2.59 -15.09
N LYS A 149 -32.76 -3.86 -14.79
CA LYS A 149 -32.81 -4.96 -15.77
C LYS A 149 -31.55 -5.06 -16.62
N LEU A 150 -30.39 -4.79 -16.01
CA LEU A 150 -29.11 -4.87 -16.67
C LEU A 150 -28.59 -6.32 -16.64
N PRO A 151 -27.89 -6.78 -17.68
CA PRO A 151 -27.25 -8.10 -17.67
C PRO A 151 -26.14 -8.16 -16.65
N GLU A 152 -25.80 -9.35 -16.13
CA GLU A 152 -24.66 -9.54 -15.24
C GLU A 152 -23.35 -9.41 -16.00
N PRO A 153 -22.45 -8.48 -15.62
CA PRO A 153 -21.13 -8.42 -16.23
C PRO A 153 -20.22 -9.51 -15.66
N LYS A 154 -19.47 -10.20 -16.52
CA LYS A 154 -18.52 -11.27 -16.16
C LYS A 154 -17.10 -10.99 -16.64
N CYS A 155 -16.95 -10.14 -17.62
CA CYS A 155 -15.73 -9.88 -18.34
C CYS A 155 -15.43 -8.38 -18.37
N TRP A 156 -14.16 -8.00 -18.58
CA TRP A 156 -13.81 -6.59 -18.79
C TRP A 156 -14.58 -5.98 -19.96
N LYS A 157 -14.67 -6.71 -21.08
CA LYS A 157 -15.34 -6.22 -22.30
C LYS A 157 -16.83 -5.95 -22.08
N ASP A 158 -17.46 -6.62 -21.12
CA ASP A 158 -18.87 -6.35 -20.80
C ASP A 158 -19.08 -4.92 -20.32
N LEU A 159 -18.14 -4.38 -19.52
CA LEU A 159 -18.26 -3.04 -18.95
C LEU A 159 -18.27 -1.92 -19.99
N ALA A 160 -17.83 -2.21 -21.22
CA ALA A 160 -17.85 -1.27 -22.34
C ALA A 160 -19.14 -1.34 -23.19
N ARG A 161 -20.11 -2.20 -22.81
CA ARG A 161 -21.39 -2.34 -23.53
C ARG A 161 -22.30 -1.14 -23.26
N PRO A 162 -23.03 -0.65 -24.27
CA PRO A 162 -23.88 0.55 -24.14
C PRO A 162 -24.92 0.50 -23.03
N GLU A 163 -25.36 -0.72 -22.64
CA GLU A 163 -26.35 -0.93 -21.59
C GLU A 163 -25.89 -0.40 -20.23
N TYR A 164 -24.57 -0.29 -20.01
CA TYR A 164 -24.01 0.23 -18.76
C TYR A 164 -23.71 1.74 -18.78
N LYS A 165 -24.27 2.48 -19.77
CA LYS A 165 -24.06 3.92 -19.84
C LYS A 165 -24.44 4.63 -18.54
N GLY A 166 -23.45 5.31 -17.92
CA GLY A 166 -23.63 6.01 -16.65
C GLY A 166 -23.72 5.08 -15.41
N GLU A 167 -23.39 3.79 -15.56
CA GLU A 167 -23.52 2.79 -14.51
C GLU A 167 -22.20 2.37 -13.87
N VAL A 168 -21.07 2.82 -14.41
CA VAL A 168 -19.74 2.43 -13.97
C VAL A 168 -19.05 3.57 -13.24
N GLN A 169 -18.44 3.26 -12.11
CA GLN A 169 -17.47 4.15 -11.44
C GLN A 169 -16.09 3.53 -11.44
N VAL A 170 -15.08 4.36 -11.60
CA VAL A 170 -13.67 4.00 -11.53
C VAL A 170 -12.85 5.18 -11.00
N ALA A 171 -11.71 4.96 -10.39
CA ALA A 171 -10.85 6.06 -9.99
C ALA A 171 -10.08 6.65 -11.20
N ASP A 172 -9.57 7.88 -11.03
CA ASP A 172 -8.68 8.51 -12.00
C ASP A 172 -7.29 7.87 -11.93
N PRO A 173 -6.73 7.33 -13.02
CA PRO A 173 -5.40 6.70 -13.02
C PRO A 173 -4.25 7.63 -12.59
N ASN A 174 -4.39 8.94 -12.74
CA ASN A 174 -3.39 9.89 -12.27
C ASN A 174 -3.36 9.99 -10.73
N ALA A 175 -4.53 9.84 -10.09
CA ALA A 175 -4.65 9.94 -8.63
C ALA A 175 -4.50 8.57 -7.95
N SER A 176 -5.08 7.53 -8.54
CA SER A 176 -5.23 6.20 -7.94
C SER A 176 -4.33 5.16 -8.58
N GLY A 177 -3.56 4.46 -7.74
CA GLY A 177 -2.81 3.29 -8.19
C GLY A 177 -3.72 2.15 -8.67
N THR A 178 -4.88 1.93 -8.03
CA THR A 178 -5.88 0.93 -8.48
C THR A 178 -6.25 1.11 -9.94
N SER A 179 -6.54 2.35 -10.32
CA SER A 179 -6.94 2.65 -11.70
C SER A 179 -5.76 2.68 -12.65
N TYR A 180 -4.56 3.03 -12.19
CA TYR A 180 -3.37 2.83 -13.00
C TYR A 180 -3.10 1.33 -13.26
N THR A 181 -3.23 0.48 -12.24
CA THR A 181 -3.14 -0.98 -12.42
C THR A 181 -4.19 -1.47 -13.44
N MET A 182 -5.42 -0.91 -13.42
CA MET A 182 -6.44 -1.22 -14.43
C MET A 182 -5.98 -0.80 -15.83
N LEU A 183 -5.50 0.42 -16.01
CA LEU A 183 -4.98 0.92 -17.28
C LEU A 183 -3.87 0.01 -17.84
N ALA A 184 -2.86 -0.30 -17.00
CA ALA A 184 -1.76 -1.19 -17.38
C ALA A 184 -2.24 -2.63 -17.65
N THR A 185 -3.22 -3.12 -16.90
CA THR A 185 -3.85 -4.43 -17.13
C THR A 185 -4.51 -4.50 -18.50
N MET A 186 -5.29 -3.49 -18.87
CA MET A 186 -5.93 -3.45 -20.20
C MET A 186 -4.90 -3.50 -21.33
N VAL A 187 -3.81 -2.72 -21.18
CA VAL A 187 -2.71 -2.71 -22.17
C VAL A 187 -2.03 -4.08 -22.30
N GLN A 188 -1.84 -4.77 -21.18
CA GLN A 188 -1.21 -6.10 -21.17
C GLN A 188 -2.14 -7.20 -21.69
N LEU A 189 -3.44 -7.12 -21.42
CA LEU A 189 -4.43 -8.10 -21.88
C LEU A 189 -4.74 -8.00 -23.37
N PHE A 190 -4.92 -6.77 -23.87
CA PHE A 190 -5.48 -6.55 -25.21
C PHE A 190 -4.46 -5.99 -26.21
N GLY A 191 -3.25 -5.61 -25.75
CA GLY A 191 -2.36 -4.75 -26.51
C GLY A 191 -2.82 -3.29 -26.50
N GLU A 192 -1.88 -2.36 -26.69
CA GLU A 192 -2.13 -0.94 -26.43
C GLU A 192 -3.26 -0.34 -27.28
N GLY A 193 -3.31 -0.68 -28.58
CA GLY A 193 -4.34 -0.16 -29.49
C GLY A 193 -5.76 -0.56 -29.07
N GLU A 194 -6.01 -1.87 -28.92
CA GLU A 194 -7.33 -2.38 -28.51
C GLU A 194 -7.68 -1.95 -27.07
N ALA A 195 -6.70 -1.85 -26.19
CA ALA A 195 -6.92 -1.36 -24.83
C ALA A 195 -7.43 0.07 -24.81
N PHE A 196 -6.86 0.97 -25.59
CA PHE A 196 -7.32 2.36 -25.65
C PHE A 196 -8.68 2.48 -26.34
N ASP A 197 -8.98 1.66 -27.35
CA ASP A 197 -10.33 1.61 -27.94
C ASP A 197 -11.37 1.09 -26.93
N TYR A 198 -11.02 0.08 -26.13
CA TYR A 198 -11.83 -0.38 -25.01
C TYR A 198 -12.05 0.73 -23.98
N LEU A 199 -10.99 1.42 -23.54
CA LEU A 199 -11.05 2.48 -22.53
C LEU A 199 -11.91 3.68 -23.00
N LYS A 200 -11.89 4.03 -24.28
CA LYS A 200 -12.79 5.05 -24.88
C LYS A 200 -14.26 4.62 -24.82
N LYS A 201 -14.55 3.33 -25.04
CA LYS A 201 -15.92 2.78 -24.88
C LYS A 201 -16.34 2.76 -23.42
N LEU A 202 -15.46 2.26 -22.53
CA LEU A 202 -15.70 2.25 -21.09
C LEU A 202 -15.96 3.67 -20.55
N HIS A 203 -15.20 4.66 -21.00
CA HIS A 203 -15.35 6.06 -20.59
C HIS A 203 -16.79 6.58 -20.76
N ARG A 204 -17.48 6.21 -21.85
CA ARG A 204 -18.88 6.59 -22.08
C ARG A 204 -19.85 6.00 -21.06
N ASN A 205 -19.45 4.94 -20.37
CA ASN A 205 -20.23 4.28 -19.33
C ASN A 205 -19.88 4.76 -17.92
N VAL A 206 -18.78 5.53 -17.78
CA VAL A 206 -18.33 6.05 -16.50
C VAL A 206 -19.12 7.28 -16.10
N ASN A 207 -19.79 7.22 -14.94
CA ASN A 207 -20.50 8.37 -14.39
C ASN A 207 -19.59 9.30 -13.59
N GLN A 208 -18.51 8.76 -13.02
CA GLN A 208 -17.56 9.56 -12.23
C GLN A 208 -16.19 8.91 -12.16
N TYR A 209 -15.13 9.73 -12.28
CA TYR A 209 -13.76 9.37 -11.91
C TYR A 209 -13.43 9.85 -10.50
N THR A 210 -13.23 8.91 -9.58
CA THR A 210 -12.94 9.21 -8.17
C THR A 210 -11.43 9.39 -7.93
N LYS A 211 -11.03 9.96 -6.78
CA LYS A 211 -9.62 10.07 -6.40
C LYS A 211 -9.08 8.80 -5.74
N SER A 212 -9.91 8.11 -4.97
CA SER A 212 -9.52 6.90 -4.24
C SER A 212 -10.01 5.65 -4.96
N GLY A 213 -9.14 4.63 -5.04
CA GLY A 213 -9.43 3.36 -5.70
C GLY A 213 -10.57 2.54 -5.09
N SER A 214 -10.85 2.71 -3.78
CA SER A 214 -11.94 2.00 -3.10
C SER A 214 -13.28 2.76 -3.11
N THR A 215 -13.30 4.03 -3.54
CA THR A 215 -14.55 4.81 -3.58
C THR A 215 -15.61 4.22 -4.52
N PRO A 216 -15.28 3.71 -5.72
CA PRO A 216 -16.27 3.19 -6.65
C PRO A 216 -17.15 2.08 -6.05
N ILE A 217 -16.56 1.16 -5.29
CA ILE A 217 -17.36 0.07 -4.71
C ILE A 217 -18.17 0.52 -3.48
N LYS A 218 -17.68 1.52 -2.74
CA LYS A 218 -18.45 2.15 -1.66
C LYS A 218 -19.70 2.84 -2.23
N ALA A 219 -19.55 3.56 -3.35
CA ALA A 219 -20.68 4.17 -4.07
C ALA A 219 -21.67 3.11 -4.57
N ALA A 220 -21.18 1.98 -5.09
CA ALA A 220 -22.05 0.87 -5.49
C ALA A 220 -22.78 0.25 -4.29
N ALA A 221 -22.11 0.08 -3.16
CA ALA A 221 -22.71 -0.42 -1.92
C ALA A 221 -23.81 0.52 -1.38
N GLN A 222 -23.66 1.82 -1.58
CA GLN A 222 -24.62 2.86 -1.17
C GLN A 222 -25.75 3.10 -2.19
N GLY A 223 -25.68 2.42 -3.35
CA GLY A 223 -26.70 2.56 -4.40
C GLY A 223 -26.54 3.79 -5.32
N GLU A 224 -25.38 4.46 -5.26
CA GLU A 224 -25.09 5.66 -6.09
C GLU A 224 -24.65 5.29 -7.52
N THR A 225 -24.10 4.09 -7.70
CA THR A 225 -23.69 3.53 -9.00
C THR A 225 -23.95 2.03 -9.02
N THR A 226 -24.02 1.41 -10.20
CA THR A 226 -24.27 -0.02 -10.27
C THR A 226 -22.99 -0.83 -10.18
N ILE A 227 -21.90 -0.37 -10.81
CA ILE A 227 -20.65 -1.12 -10.96
C ILE A 227 -19.48 -0.26 -10.46
N GLY A 228 -18.59 -0.84 -9.66
CA GLY A 228 -17.33 -0.23 -9.24
C GLY A 228 -16.12 -1.06 -9.67
N ILE A 229 -15.20 -0.46 -10.41
CA ILE A 229 -13.91 -1.08 -10.76
C ILE A 229 -12.94 -0.81 -9.60
N VAL A 230 -12.44 -1.89 -8.97
CA VAL A 230 -11.67 -1.83 -7.73
C VAL A 230 -10.74 -3.04 -7.60
N PHE A 231 -9.89 -3.09 -6.59
CA PHE A 231 -9.33 -4.36 -6.15
C PHE A 231 -10.43 -5.22 -5.50
N MET A 232 -10.41 -6.52 -5.77
CA MET A 232 -11.48 -7.44 -5.34
C MET A 232 -11.67 -7.46 -3.82
N HIS A 233 -10.62 -7.29 -3.03
CA HIS A 233 -10.71 -7.22 -1.57
C HIS A 233 -11.57 -6.06 -1.07
N ASP A 234 -11.59 -4.91 -1.77
CA ASP A 234 -12.49 -3.79 -1.44
C ASP A 234 -13.96 -4.17 -1.65
N ALA A 235 -14.25 -4.90 -2.73
CA ALA A 235 -15.60 -5.39 -3.00
C ALA A 235 -16.04 -6.48 -2.00
N VAL A 236 -15.11 -7.36 -1.63
CA VAL A 236 -15.32 -8.35 -0.56
C VAL A 236 -15.66 -7.66 0.77
N THR A 237 -14.96 -6.59 1.13
CA THR A 237 -15.25 -5.83 2.36
C THR A 237 -16.71 -5.32 2.36
N MET A 238 -17.21 -4.80 1.25
CA MET A 238 -18.61 -4.34 1.17
C MET A 238 -19.61 -5.50 1.28
N ALA A 239 -19.31 -6.63 0.63
CA ALA A 239 -20.15 -7.83 0.71
C ALA A 239 -20.20 -8.42 2.13
N VAL A 240 -19.06 -8.50 2.82
CA VAL A 240 -18.97 -8.97 4.22
C VAL A 240 -19.74 -8.05 5.18
N ARG A 241 -19.78 -6.76 4.91
CA ARG A 241 -20.58 -5.76 5.65
C ARG A 241 -22.09 -5.84 5.34
N GLY A 242 -22.52 -6.78 4.51
CA GLY A 242 -23.93 -7.00 4.20
C GLY A 242 -24.48 -6.16 3.06
N SER A 243 -23.63 -5.42 2.32
CA SER A 243 -24.07 -4.72 1.11
C SER A 243 -24.36 -5.72 -0.02
N PRO A 244 -25.35 -5.47 -0.91
CA PRO A 244 -25.72 -6.37 -2.00
C PRO A 244 -24.67 -6.30 -3.14
N ILE A 245 -23.42 -6.57 -2.81
CA ILE A 245 -22.30 -6.52 -3.75
C ILE A 245 -21.89 -7.93 -4.17
N LYS A 246 -21.86 -8.18 -5.48
CA LYS A 246 -21.24 -9.35 -6.08
C LYS A 246 -19.85 -8.99 -6.60
N VAL A 247 -18.85 -9.76 -6.18
CA VAL A 247 -17.44 -9.60 -6.57
C VAL A 247 -17.18 -10.40 -7.85
N VAL A 248 -16.47 -9.82 -8.80
CA VAL A 248 -16.17 -10.44 -10.10
C VAL A 248 -14.68 -10.44 -10.40
N ALA A 249 -14.14 -11.64 -10.62
CA ALA A 249 -12.87 -11.84 -11.29
C ALA A 249 -13.13 -11.89 -12.80
N PRO A 250 -12.62 -10.94 -13.60
CA PRO A 250 -12.96 -10.84 -15.03
C PRO A 250 -12.49 -12.06 -15.83
N CYS A 251 -13.33 -12.52 -16.75
CA CYS A 251 -13.16 -13.78 -17.50
C CYS A 251 -11.92 -13.81 -18.41
N GLU A 252 -11.47 -12.66 -18.93
CA GLU A 252 -10.27 -12.56 -19.77
C GLU A 252 -9.00 -12.80 -18.95
N GLY A 253 -9.07 -12.64 -17.65
CA GLY A 253 -7.97 -12.54 -16.73
C GLY A 253 -7.82 -11.13 -16.21
N THR A 254 -6.92 -10.93 -15.24
CA THR A 254 -6.75 -9.62 -14.62
C THR A 254 -5.35 -9.42 -14.05
N GLY A 255 -4.98 -8.15 -13.87
CA GLY A 255 -3.78 -7.77 -13.14
C GLY A 255 -3.97 -7.87 -11.62
N TYR A 256 -2.91 -7.58 -10.93
CA TYR A 256 -2.89 -7.58 -9.47
C TYR A 256 -1.91 -6.51 -8.97
N GLU A 257 -2.05 -6.15 -7.70
CA GLU A 257 -1.08 -5.29 -7.03
C GLU A 257 -0.15 -6.10 -6.13
N ILE A 258 1.06 -5.59 -5.97
CA ILE A 258 1.91 -5.84 -4.82
C ILE A 258 1.92 -4.52 -4.05
N GLY A 259 1.04 -4.40 -3.05
CA GLY A 259 0.99 -3.22 -2.21
C GLY A 259 2.30 -3.03 -1.47
N SER A 260 2.80 -1.80 -1.38
CA SER A 260 4.21 -1.57 -1.06
C SER A 260 4.43 -0.59 0.08
N MET A 261 5.66 -0.59 0.60
CA MET A 261 6.11 0.34 1.62
C MET A 261 7.51 0.85 1.28
N SER A 262 7.77 2.13 1.56
CA SER A 262 9.05 2.78 1.30
C SER A 262 9.40 3.77 2.42
N ILE A 263 10.69 3.87 2.77
CA ILE A 263 11.20 5.00 3.56
C ILE A 263 11.47 6.14 2.58
N ILE A 264 10.99 7.33 2.89
CA ILE A 264 11.19 8.51 2.04
C ILE A 264 12.64 8.99 2.18
N LYS A 265 13.30 9.29 1.05
CA LYS A 265 14.66 9.80 1.07
C LYS A 265 14.67 11.17 1.75
N GLY A 266 15.56 11.35 2.73
CA GLY A 266 15.62 12.57 3.54
C GLY A 266 14.59 12.59 4.69
N ALA A 267 14.02 11.43 5.06
CA ALA A 267 13.20 11.27 6.24
C ALA A 267 13.85 11.91 7.47
N ARG A 268 13.10 12.77 8.17
CA ARG A 268 13.62 13.53 9.31
C ARG A 268 13.75 12.68 10.57
N ASN A 269 12.92 11.66 10.67
CA ASN A 269 12.85 10.74 11.80
C ASN A 269 13.27 9.33 11.38
N LEU A 270 14.49 9.21 10.82
CA LEU A 270 14.96 7.99 10.16
C LEU A 270 14.92 6.75 11.05
N ASP A 271 15.30 6.87 12.34
CA ASP A 271 15.28 5.72 13.26
C ASP A 271 13.86 5.26 13.57
N ALA A 272 12.91 6.20 13.73
CA ALA A 272 11.50 5.88 13.86
C ALA A 272 10.93 5.27 12.57
N ALA A 273 11.35 5.76 11.41
CA ALA A 273 10.98 5.22 10.10
C ALA A 273 11.43 3.77 9.92
N LYS A 274 12.68 3.44 10.27
CA LYS A 274 13.20 2.06 10.24
C LYS A 274 12.45 1.15 11.23
N LYS A 275 12.20 1.63 12.45
CA LYS A 275 11.41 0.89 13.45
C LYS A 275 10.00 0.59 12.94
N PHE A 276 9.33 1.57 12.32
CA PHE A 276 8.02 1.35 11.72
C PHE A 276 8.10 0.34 10.57
N TYR A 277 9.08 0.49 9.69
CA TYR A 277 9.29 -0.39 8.54
C TYR A 277 9.46 -1.85 8.97
N ASP A 278 10.34 -2.10 9.94
CA ASP A 278 10.57 -3.46 10.44
C ASP A 278 9.36 -4.02 11.19
N TRP A 279 8.68 -3.19 11.99
CA TRP A 279 7.47 -3.59 12.69
C TRP A 279 6.34 -3.93 11.71
N ALA A 280 6.13 -3.11 10.67
CA ALA A 280 5.07 -3.32 9.68
C ALA A 280 5.27 -4.58 8.81
N LEU A 281 6.49 -5.13 8.73
CA LEU A 281 6.79 -6.40 8.09
C LEU A 281 6.59 -7.62 8.99
N SER A 282 6.30 -7.45 10.28
CA SER A 282 6.02 -8.57 11.18
C SER A 282 4.66 -9.20 10.89
N ALA A 283 4.52 -10.51 11.17
CA ALA A 283 3.24 -11.21 11.05
C ALA A 283 2.13 -10.51 11.84
N ARG A 284 2.40 -10.14 13.10
CA ARG A 284 1.44 -9.43 13.96
C ARG A 284 0.92 -8.14 13.35
N ALA A 285 1.79 -7.34 12.73
CA ALA A 285 1.37 -6.09 12.10
C ALA A 285 0.55 -6.33 10.82
N GLN A 286 0.87 -7.38 10.08
CA GLN A 286 0.14 -7.73 8.86
C GLN A 286 -1.22 -8.38 9.14
N ASP A 287 -1.38 -9.10 10.25
CA ASP A 287 -2.67 -9.62 10.72
C ASP A 287 -3.68 -8.50 11.06
N LEU A 288 -3.23 -7.27 11.27
CA LEU A 288 -4.11 -6.11 11.45
C LEU A 288 -4.95 -5.80 10.21
N GLY A 289 -4.52 -6.24 9.01
CA GLY A 289 -5.32 -6.11 7.80
C GLY A 289 -6.69 -6.77 7.93
N ALA A 290 -6.74 -8.01 8.40
CA ALA A 290 -7.99 -8.72 8.65
C ALA A 290 -8.86 -8.03 9.70
N GLN A 291 -8.27 -7.51 10.76
CA GLN A 291 -8.98 -6.77 11.82
C GLN A 291 -9.58 -5.45 11.30
N ALA A 292 -8.94 -4.83 10.33
CA ALA A 292 -9.45 -3.65 9.63
C ALA A 292 -10.39 -4.01 8.45
N GLU A 293 -10.79 -5.27 8.32
CA GLU A 293 -11.59 -5.79 7.20
C GLU A 293 -10.96 -5.52 5.82
N SER A 294 -9.63 -5.45 5.78
CA SER A 294 -8.86 -5.33 4.55
C SER A 294 -8.33 -6.71 4.18
N PHE A 295 -9.04 -7.37 3.27
CA PHE A 295 -8.87 -8.80 2.97
C PHE A 295 -7.85 -9.04 1.84
N GLN A 296 -6.62 -8.56 2.03
CA GLN A 296 -5.49 -8.82 1.13
C GLN A 296 -4.65 -10.00 1.60
N VAL A 297 -3.81 -10.52 0.72
CA VAL A 297 -2.84 -11.57 1.04
C VAL A 297 -1.60 -10.92 1.65
N PRO A 298 -1.23 -11.22 2.91
CA PRO A 298 -0.08 -10.63 3.57
C PRO A 298 1.24 -11.12 2.96
N SER A 299 2.29 -10.29 3.03
CA SER A 299 3.62 -10.68 2.55
C SER A 299 4.41 -11.51 3.55
N ASN A 300 4.14 -11.42 4.84
CA ASN A 300 4.81 -12.24 5.85
C ASN A 300 4.26 -13.66 5.84
N LYS A 301 5.15 -14.66 5.71
CA LYS A 301 4.80 -16.08 5.62
C LYS A 301 4.05 -16.62 6.84
N SER A 302 4.24 -15.99 7.99
CA SER A 302 3.63 -16.38 9.26
C SER A 302 2.36 -15.59 9.60
N ALA A 303 2.01 -14.57 8.78
CA ALA A 303 0.74 -13.87 8.92
C ALA A 303 -0.41 -14.70 8.32
N ALA A 304 -1.58 -14.64 8.94
CA ALA A 304 -2.74 -15.37 8.47
C ALA A 304 -3.38 -14.69 7.26
N THR A 305 -3.52 -15.38 6.14
CA THR A 305 -4.36 -14.92 5.05
C THR A 305 -5.82 -14.98 5.49
N PRO A 306 -6.57 -13.86 5.46
CA PRO A 306 -7.97 -13.87 5.86
C PRO A 306 -8.78 -14.85 4.99
N PRO A 307 -9.68 -15.65 5.56
CA PRO A 307 -10.48 -16.60 4.79
C PRO A 307 -11.38 -15.93 3.73
N GLN A 308 -11.73 -14.66 3.93
CA GLN A 308 -12.47 -13.83 2.98
C GLN A 308 -11.61 -13.31 1.82
N ALA A 309 -10.29 -13.35 1.93
CA ALA A 309 -9.41 -12.84 0.88
C ALA A 309 -9.64 -13.58 -0.44
N PRO A 310 -9.70 -12.86 -1.58
CA PRO A 310 -9.76 -13.52 -2.88
C PRO A 310 -8.57 -14.45 -3.06
N LYS A 311 -8.84 -15.71 -3.38
CA LYS A 311 -7.81 -16.72 -3.57
C LYS A 311 -7.10 -16.48 -4.90
N LEU A 312 -5.92 -15.87 -4.85
CA LEU A 312 -5.15 -15.51 -6.05
C LEU A 312 -4.83 -16.70 -6.96
N THR A 313 -4.76 -17.92 -6.41
CA THR A 313 -4.53 -19.16 -7.16
C THR A 313 -5.75 -19.64 -7.96
N GLU A 314 -6.95 -19.15 -7.62
CA GLU A 314 -8.21 -19.48 -8.33
C GLU A 314 -8.59 -18.39 -9.35
N ILE A 315 -7.84 -17.29 -9.41
CA ILE A 315 -8.06 -16.15 -10.32
C ILE A 315 -7.09 -16.25 -11.49
N LYS A 316 -7.57 -16.04 -12.72
CA LYS A 316 -6.74 -15.97 -13.90
C LYS A 316 -5.93 -14.67 -13.88
N LEU A 317 -4.81 -14.65 -13.17
CA LEU A 317 -3.90 -13.52 -13.15
C LEU A 317 -3.05 -13.50 -14.43
N ILE A 318 -2.78 -12.29 -14.95
CA ILE A 318 -1.78 -12.09 -15.99
C ILE A 318 -0.37 -12.12 -15.36
N ASP A 319 0.64 -12.39 -16.17
CA ASP A 319 2.04 -12.14 -15.80
C ASP A 319 2.29 -10.63 -15.89
N TYR A 320 1.95 -9.92 -14.79
CA TYR A 320 2.00 -8.46 -14.77
C TYR A 320 3.45 -7.97 -14.74
N ASP A 321 3.86 -7.26 -15.78
CA ASP A 321 5.21 -6.73 -15.94
C ASP A 321 5.43 -5.48 -15.07
N PHE A 322 5.70 -5.69 -13.77
CA PHE A 322 6.00 -4.62 -12.83
C PHE A 322 7.25 -3.81 -13.21
N ALA A 323 8.23 -4.42 -13.89
CA ALA A 323 9.43 -3.72 -14.30
C ALA A 323 9.13 -2.66 -15.35
N LYS A 324 8.31 -2.99 -16.34
CA LYS A 324 7.89 -2.05 -17.38
C LYS A 324 6.88 -1.03 -16.85
N TYR A 325 5.76 -1.50 -16.29
CA TYR A 325 4.64 -0.63 -15.95
C TYR A 325 4.84 0.15 -14.63
N GLY A 326 5.75 -0.28 -13.78
CA GLY A 326 6.24 0.47 -12.62
C GLY A 326 7.36 1.45 -12.94
N SER A 327 7.93 1.43 -14.17
CA SER A 327 8.98 2.37 -14.57
C SER A 327 8.44 3.79 -14.77
N SER A 328 9.25 4.80 -14.45
CA SER A 328 8.88 6.21 -14.57
C SER A 328 8.49 6.61 -16.00
N PRO A 329 9.26 6.24 -17.06
CA PRO A 329 8.93 6.62 -18.43
C PRO A 329 7.60 6.02 -18.90
N GLU A 330 7.39 4.72 -18.65
CA GLU A 330 6.19 4.03 -19.15
C GLU A 330 4.93 4.48 -18.40
N ARG A 331 5.03 4.60 -17.07
CA ARG A 331 3.91 5.08 -16.26
C ARG A 331 3.51 6.50 -16.67
N LYS A 332 4.46 7.41 -16.85
CA LYS A 332 4.20 8.77 -17.34
C LYS A 332 3.55 8.75 -18.72
N ARG A 333 4.10 7.98 -19.66
CA ARG A 333 3.61 7.85 -21.03
C ARG A 333 2.15 7.40 -21.10
N LEU A 334 1.81 6.34 -20.34
CA LEU A 334 0.45 5.81 -20.31
C LEU A 334 -0.54 6.78 -19.65
N LEU A 335 -0.16 7.46 -18.58
CA LEU A 335 -1.01 8.46 -17.92
C LEU A 335 -1.25 9.69 -18.83
N ASP A 336 -0.23 10.17 -19.51
CA ASP A 336 -0.34 11.27 -20.47
C ASP A 336 -1.27 10.87 -21.63
N LYS A 337 -1.09 9.65 -22.19
CA LYS A 337 -1.93 9.13 -23.26
C LYS A 337 -3.38 8.96 -22.82
N TRP A 338 -3.62 8.39 -21.63
CA TRP A 338 -4.97 8.23 -21.08
C TRP A 338 -5.64 9.60 -20.89
N SER A 339 -4.93 10.58 -20.34
CA SER A 339 -5.46 11.93 -20.14
C SER A 339 -5.86 12.58 -21.45
N LYS A 340 -5.03 12.41 -22.50
CA LYS A 340 -5.23 13.01 -23.83
C LYS A 340 -6.29 12.29 -24.67
N GLU A 341 -6.31 10.95 -24.66
CA GLU A 341 -7.11 10.17 -25.61
C GLU A 341 -8.41 9.61 -25.03
N VAL A 342 -8.53 9.55 -23.70
CA VAL A 342 -9.71 8.98 -23.04
C VAL A 342 -10.41 10.04 -22.21
N LYS A 343 -9.72 10.60 -21.18
CA LYS A 343 -10.36 11.52 -20.24
C LYS A 343 -10.84 12.84 -20.87
N SER A 344 -10.20 13.29 -21.92
CA SER A 344 -10.59 14.52 -22.64
C SER A 344 -11.83 14.36 -23.52
N LEU A 345 -12.31 13.14 -23.73
CA LEU A 345 -13.52 12.88 -24.52
C LEU A 345 -14.77 13.28 -23.70
N PRO A 346 -15.85 13.69 -24.38
CA PRO A 346 -17.14 13.87 -23.71
C PRO A 346 -17.71 12.51 -23.26
N ASN A 347 -18.32 12.50 -22.07
CA ASN A 347 -19.03 11.34 -21.53
C ASN A 347 -20.40 11.15 -22.18
#